data_6fab057a6becac3d8151d2c9efa7c7ec
#
_entry.id   6fab057a6becac3d8151d2c9efa7c7ec
#
_cell.length_a   1.000
_cell.length_b   1.000
_cell.length_c   1.000
_cell.angle_alpha   90.00
_cell.angle_beta   90.00
_cell.angle_gamma   90.00
#
_symmetry.space_group_name_H-M   'P 1'
#
loop_
_entity.id
_entity.type
_entity.pdbx_description
1 polymer ?
#
loop_
_entity_poly.entity_id
_entity_poly.type
_entity_poly.pdbx_seq_one_letter_code
_entity_poly.pdbx_strand_id
1 'polypeptide(L)'
;PMLDMGPYYVTALVNLLGRVKAVTSVARTTFKQRVITSQPYSGTIVDVDVPTYLTGIMEFENGAVGNLTTTFDVVYNEQARFEVYGSEGTLIVPDPNFFGKSIYLLRRETGEYKEIPLLFDYKENSRGLGLADMAVALKAGRPIRANMEQLFHVLDVMTAFVRSSDKQAREVITSPYERQAPMDKAQVLGIIDR
;
A
#
# COMPACT_ATOMS: atom_id res chain seq x y z
N PRO A 1 6.99 3.87 -10.90
CA PRO A 1 5.69 3.58 -10.28
C PRO A 1 5.83 3.13 -8.83
N MET A 2 6.85 2.29 -8.49
CA MET A 2 6.99 1.73 -7.14
C MET A 2 7.16 2.82 -6.07
N LEU A 3 8.05 3.80 -6.25
CA LEU A 3 8.27 4.88 -5.28
C LEU A 3 7.22 6.00 -5.34
N ASP A 4 6.35 6.00 -6.35
CA ASP A 4 5.23 6.94 -6.47
C ASP A 4 3.95 6.38 -5.80
N MET A 5 3.44 5.28 -6.30
CA MET A 5 2.19 4.66 -5.80
C MET A 5 2.41 3.53 -4.79
N GLY A 6 3.58 2.89 -4.82
CA GLY A 6 3.92 1.80 -3.90
C GLY A 6 3.74 2.14 -2.41
N PRO A 7 4.08 3.36 -1.93
CA PRO A 7 3.89 3.71 -0.53
C PRO A 7 2.45 3.50 -0.02
N TYR A 8 1.44 3.81 -0.82
CA TYR A 8 0.03 3.63 -0.43
C TYR A 8 -0.32 2.14 -0.25
N TYR A 9 0.05 1.31 -1.24
CA TYR A 9 -0.32 -0.10 -1.27
C TYR A 9 0.52 -0.94 -0.30
N VAL A 10 1.83 -0.73 -0.26
CA VAL A 10 2.71 -1.46 0.67
C VAL A 10 2.38 -1.09 2.11
N THR A 11 2.11 0.20 2.43
CA THR A 11 1.66 0.61 3.77
C THR A 11 0.35 -0.06 4.16
N ALA A 12 -0.63 -0.12 3.24
CA ALA A 12 -1.90 -0.80 3.49
C ALA A 12 -1.68 -2.30 3.75
N LEU A 13 -0.84 -2.96 2.95
CA LEU A 13 -0.52 -4.38 3.10
C LEU A 13 0.17 -4.70 4.42
N VAL A 14 1.18 -3.93 4.84
CA VAL A 14 1.86 -4.16 6.12
C VAL A 14 0.96 -3.85 7.31
N ASN A 15 0.05 -2.90 7.20
CA ASN A 15 -0.95 -2.65 8.23
C ASN A 15 -1.98 -3.78 8.35
N LEU A 16 -2.34 -4.44 7.26
CA LEU A 16 -3.29 -5.55 7.26
C LEU A 16 -2.61 -6.89 7.65
N LEU A 17 -1.44 -7.18 7.06
CA LEU A 17 -0.83 -8.50 7.10
C LEU A 17 0.43 -8.57 8.01
N GLY A 18 0.96 -7.43 8.44
CA GLY A 18 2.16 -7.39 9.28
C GLY A 18 3.46 -7.28 8.47
N ARG A 19 4.57 -7.68 9.07
CA ARG A 19 5.91 -7.55 8.53
C ARG A 19 6.15 -8.42 7.31
N VAL A 20 6.72 -7.85 6.26
CA VAL A 20 7.24 -8.59 5.09
C VAL A 20 8.62 -9.14 5.43
N LYS A 21 8.83 -10.44 5.23
CA LYS A 21 10.12 -11.11 5.48
C LYS A 21 10.97 -11.27 4.23
N ALA A 22 10.36 -11.30 3.03
CA ALA A 22 11.09 -11.46 1.78
C ALA A 22 10.30 -11.00 0.57
N VAL A 23 11.01 -10.67 -0.51
CA VAL A 23 10.47 -10.31 -1.83
C VAL A 23 11.15 -11.12 -2.91
N THR A 24 10.36 -11.58 -3.90
CA THR A 24 10.87 -12.12 -5.18
C THR A 24 10.16 -11.40 -6.31
N SER A 25 10.91 -10.80 -7.24
CA SER A 25 10.31 -9.90 -8.23
C SER A 25 11.06 -9.84 -9.55
N VAL A 26 10.39 -9.20 -10.52
CA VAL A 26 10.96 -8.77 -11.81
C VAL A 26 10.68 -7.28 -11.98
N ALA A 27 11.70 -6.53 -12.35
CA ALA A 27 11.63 -5.11 -12.68
C ALA A 27 12.14 -4.85 -14.10
N ARG A 28 11.44 -4.02 -14.86
CA ARG A 28 11.79 -3.70 -16.25
C ARG A 28 11.48 -2.26 -16.60
N THR A 29 12.23 -1.70 -17.55
CA THR A 29 11.91 -0.45 -18.25
C THR A 29 11.35 -0.83 -19.63
N THR A 30 10.03 -0.65 -19.82
CA THR A 30 9.36 -1.04 -21.06
C THR A 30 9.70 -0.09 -22.21
N PHE A 31 9.58 1.21 -21.97
CA PHE A 31 9.89 2.26 -22.94
C PHE A 31 11.11 3.04 -22.49
N LYS A 32 12.12 3.14 -23.35
CA LYS A 32 13.36 3.89 -23.05
C LYS A 32 13.18 5.39 -23.11
N GLN A 33 12.16 5.85 -23.79
CA GLN A 33 11.80 7.27 -23.88
C GLN A 33 10.30 7.45 -23.71
N ARG A 34 9.90 8.56 -23.14
CA ARG A 34 8.51 8.98 -23.01
C ARG A 34 8.33 10.44 -23.36
N VAL A 35 7.13 10.78 -23.85
CA VAL A 35 6.74 12.16 -24.10
C VAL A 35 5.98 12.68 -22.89
N ILE A 36 6.39 13.82 -22.34
CA ILE A 36 5.66 14.51 -21.28
C ILE A 36 4.34 15.02 -21.87
N THR A 37 3.21 14.68 -21.23
CA THR A 37 1.87 15.11 -21.69
C THR A 37 1.31 16.28 -20.87
N SER A 38 1.91 16.60 -19.73
CA SER A 38 1.45 17.66 -18.83
C SER A 38 2.17 18.99 -19.10
N GLN A 39 1.43 20.10 -18.89
CA GLN A 39 2.05 21.44 -18.94
C GLN A 39 2.93 21.67 -17.70
N PRO A 40 3.99 22.50 -17.80
CA PRO A 40 4.40 23.31 -18.95
C PRO A 40 5.31 22.60 -19.97
N TYR A 41 5.66 21.32 -19.74
CA TYR A 41 6.67 20.60 -20.53
C TYR A 41 6.08 19.65 -21.58
N SER A 42 4.78 19.78 -21.91
CA SER A 42 4.10 18.92 -22.89
C SER A 42 4.84 18.88 -24.22
N GLY A 43 5.04 17.68 -24.77
CA GLY A 43 5.76 17.44 -26.01
C GLY A 43 7.27 17.17 -25.84
N THR A 44 7.83 17.40 -24.66
CA THR A 44 9.24 17.12 -24.40
C THR A 44 9.47 15.61 -24.29
N ILE A 45 10.51 15.10 -24.97
CA ILE A 45 10.95 13.71 -24.87
C ILE A 45 11.93 13.60 -23.71
N VAL A 46 11.73 12.61 -22.85
CA VAL A 46 12.61 12.29 -21.71
C VAL A 46 13.10 10.86 -21.81
N ASP A 47 14.37 10.64 -21.47
CA ASP A 47 14.91 9.30 -21.28
C ASP A 47 14.41 8.70 -19.97
N VAL A 48 14.16 7.39 -19.99
CA VAL A 48 13.65 6.63 -18.83
C VAL A 48 14.76 5.75 -18.30
N ASP A 49 15.27 6.10 -17.14
CA ASP A 49 16.39 5.44 -16.44
C ASP A 49 15.98 4.61 -15.22
N VAL A 50 14.66 4.54 -14.95
CA VAL A 50 14.09 3.77 -13.83
C VAL A 50 13.15 2.68 -14.32
N PRO A 51 12.97 1.59 -13.56
CA PRO A 51 11.97 0.57 -13.90
C PRO A 51 10.55 1.18 -13.94
N THR A 52 9.83 0.92 -15.02
CA THR A 52 8.44 1.37 -15.22
C THR A 52 7.41 0.27 -15.05
N TYR A 53 7.86 -0.98 -14.95
CA TYR A 53 7.08 -2.16 -14.67
C TYR A 53 7.80 -2.99 -13.60
N LEU A 54 7.16 -3.19 -12.45
CA LEU A 54 7.66 -4.05 -11.37
C LEU A 54 6.53 -4.97 -10.92
N THR A 55 6.80 -6.27 -10.86
CA THR A 55 5.86 -7.26 -10.34
C THR A 55 6.58 -8.28 -9.48
N GLY A 56 5.93 -8.75 -8.42
CA GLY A 56 6.57 -9.71 -7.54
C GLY A 56 5.70 -10.18 -6.40
N ILE A 57 6.27 -11.11 -5.64
CA ILE A 57 5.67 -11.77 -4.49
C ILE A 57 6.32 -11.24 -3.22
N MET A 58 5.49 -10.92 -2.23
CA MET A 58 5.89 -10.60 -0.86
C MET A 58 5.49 -11.75 0.06
N GLU A 59 6.43 -12.25 0.83
CA GLU A 59 6.18 -13.22 1.89
C GLU A 59 6.09 -12.48 3.23
N PHE A 60 4.99 -12.69 3.96
CA PHE A 60 4.80 -12.11 5.29
C PHE A 60 5.21 -13.09 6.40
N GLU A 61 5.57 -12.56 7.58
CA GLU A 61 5.98 -13.40 8.71
C GLU A 61 4.86 -14.33 9.22
N ASN A 62 3.61 -13.90 9.11
CA ASN A 62 2.44 -14.69 9.49
C ASN A 62 2.08 -15.81 8.50
N GLY A 63 2.86 -15.97 7.41
CA GLY A 63 2.65 -16.97 6.37
C GLY A 63 1.76 -16.50 5.21
N ALA A 64 1.20 -15.31 5.26
CA ALA A 64 0.49 -14.73 4.13
C ALA A 64 1.45 -14.48 2.95
N VAL A 65 0.91 -14.53 1.73
CA VAL A 65 1.63 -14.24 0.50
C VAL A 65 0.87 -13.18 -0.26
N GLY A 66 1.55 -12.08 -0.60
CA GLY A 66 0.99 -11.01 -1.42
C GLY A 66 1.63 -10.95 -2.80
N ASN A 67 0.84 -10.62 -3.82
CA ASN A 67 1.35 -10.25 -5.13
C ASN A 67 1.15 -8.76 -5.34
N LEU A 68 2.18 -8.06 -5.80
CA LEU A 68 2.11 -6.63 -6.11
C LEU A 68 2.65 -6.38 -7.50
N THR A 69 1.86 -5.66 -8.30
CA THR A 69 2.31 -5.10 -9.58
C THR A 69 2.17 -3.59 -9.56
N THR A 70 3.24 -2.88 -9.86
CA THR A 70 3.22 -1.43 -10.07
C THR A 70 3.75 -1.12 -11.47
N THR A 71 3.01 -0.32 -12.23
CA THR A 71 3.39 -0.03 -13.61
C THR A 71 2.85 1.33 -14.08
N PHE A 72 3.62 1.98 -14.96
CA PHE A 72 3.17 3.12 -15.78
C PHE A 72 2.87 2.73 -17.22
N ASP A 73 2.94 1.44 -17.56
CA ASP A 73 2.90 0.95 -18.94
C ASP A 73 1.53 0.38 -19.32
N VAL A 74 0.61 0.26 -18.37
CA VAL A 74 -0.77 -0.20 -18.60
C VAL A 74 -1.65 0.99 -18.97
N VAL A 75 -2.37 0.88 -20.09
CA VAL A 75 -3.26 1.92 -20.57
C VAL A 75 -4.55 2.00 -19.75
N TYR A 76 -5.14 0.83 -19.43
CA TYR A 76 -6.37 0.73 -18.66
C TYR A 76 -6.50 -0.63 -17.98
N ASN A 77 -7.12 -0.65 -16.79
CA ASN A 77 -7.40 -1.87 -16.04
C ASN A 77 -8.73 -1.73 -15.29
N GLU A 78 -9.66 -2.64 -15.52
CA GLU A 78 -10.97 -2.71 -14.83
C GLU A 78 -10.96 -3.57 -13.56
N GLN A 79 -9.87 -4.30 -13.27
CA GLN A 79 -9.81 -5.18 -12.11
C GLN A 79 -9.73 -4.39 -10.81
N ALA A 80 -10.25 -5.00 -9.74
CA ALA A 80 -10.05 -4.49 -8.39
C ALA A 80 -8.53 -4.38 -8.12
N ARG A 81 -8.14 -3.23 -7.55
CA ARG A 81 -6.72 -2.93 -7.34
C ARG A 81 -6.16 -3.56 -6.08
N PHE A 82 -7.02 -3.98 -5.16
CA PHE A 82 -6.62 -4.54 -3.89
C PHE A 82 -7.66 -5.55 -3.41
N GLU A 83 -7.27 -6.82 -3.36
CA GLU A 83 -8.09 -7.93 -2.86
C GLU A 83 -7.30 -8.74 -1.83
N VAL A 84 -7.99 -9.23 -0.81
CA VAL A 84 -7.43 -10.14 0.20
C VAL A 84 -8.24 -11.42 0.19
N TYR A 85 -7.56 -12.54 -0.08
CA TYR A 85 -8.16 -13.88 -0.12
C TYR A 85 -7.86 -14.60 1.19
N GLY A 86 -8.88 -14.93 1.93
CA GLY A 86 -8.78 -15.67 3.19
C GLY A 86 -9.50 -17.02 3.11
N SER A 87 -9.31 -17.86 4.12
CA SER A 87 -9.96 -19.17 4.23
C SER A 87 -11.49 -19.08 4.32
N GLU A 88 -12.01 -17.99 4.87
CA GLU A 88 -13.45 -17.78 5.11
C GLU A 88 -14.12 -16.89 4.06
N GLY A 89 -13.35 -16.22 3.21
CA GLY A 89 -13.90 -15.33 2.19
C GLY A 89 -12.89 -14.45 1.51
N THR A 90 -13.38 -13.54 0.68
CA THR A 90 -12.60 -12.55 -0.08
C THR A 90 -13.02 -11.15 0.33
N LEU A 91 -12.04 -10.30 0.59
CA LEU A 91 -12.24 -8.89 0.89
C LEU A 91 -11.80 -8.06 -0.30
N ILE A 92 -12.70 -7.23 -0.85
CA ILE A 92 -12.34 -6.17 -1.80
C ILE A 92 -12.08 -4.91 -1.00
N VAL A 93 -10.84 -4.44 -1.04
CA VAL A 93 -10.37 -3.25 -0.35
C VAL A 93 -10.33 -2.10 -1.37
N PRO A 94 -10.84 -0.92 -1.03
CA PRO A 94 -10.72 0.24 -1.91
C PRO A 94 -9.27 0.67 -2.10
N ASP A 95 -9.02 1.43 -3.15
CA ASP A 95 -7.71 2.02 -3.41
C ASP A 95 -7.24 2.85 -2.19
N PRO A 96 -6.12 2.51 -1.55
CA PRO A 96 -5.64 3.17 -0.33
C PRO A 96 -5.21 4.63 -0.54
N ASN A 97 -5.19 5.11 -1.78
CA ASN A 97 -4.96 6.52 -2.10
C ASN A 97 -6.23 7.38 -1.95
N PHE A 98 -7.40 6.76 -1.68
CA PHE A 98 -8.67 7.45 -1.49
C PHE A 98 -9.23 7.23 -0.07
N PHE A 99 -10.21 8.07 0.31
CA PHE A 99 -10.93 8.00 1.57
C PHE A 99 -12.38 7.56 1.31
N GLY A 100 -13.01 6.89 2.27
CA GLY A 100 -14.45 6.68 2.30
C GLY A 100 -15.04 5.78 1.20
N LYS A 101 -14.24 5.03 0.49
CA LYS A 101 -14.71 4.06 -0.51
C LYS A 101 -15.27 2.81 0.16
N SER A 102 -16.23 2.16 -0.50
CA SER A 102 -16.87 0.93 -0.01
C SER A 102 -15.90 -0.25 0.07
N ILE A 103 -16.07 -1.04 1.14
CA ILE A 103 -15.38 -2.31 1.35
C ILE A 103 -16.40 -3.42 1.14
N TYR A 104 -16.08 -4.45 0.36
CA TYR A 104 -16.98 -5.59 0.14
C TYR A 104 -16.35 -6.89 0.67
N LEU A 105 -17.17 -7.67 1.37
CA LEU A 105 -16.81 -9.00 1.84
C LEU A 105 -17.69 -10.04 1.14
N LEU A 106 -17.04 -10.98 0.44
CA LEU A 106 -17.64 -12.22 -0.04
C LEU A 106 -17.37 -13.32 0.98
N ARG A 107 -18.40 -13.82 1.66
CA ARG A 107 -18.25 -14.96 2.55
C ARG A 107 -18.38 -16.27 1.78
N ARG A 108 -17.55 -17.25 2.12
CA ARG A 108 -17.61 -18.60 1.52
C ARG A 108 -18.99 -19.25 1.66
N GLU A 109 -19.62 -19.05 2.82
CA GLU A 109 -20.91 -19.68 3.13
C GLU A 109 -22.08 -19.16 2.30
N THR A 110 -22.08 -17.86 1.96
CA THR A 110 -23.20 -17.21 1.26
C THR A 110 -22.96 -17.08 -0.25
N GLY A 111 -21.71 -17.03 -0.68
CA GLY A 111 -21.36 -16.77 -2.09
C GLY A 111 -21.75 -15.37 -2.59
N GLU A 112 -22.09 -14.45 -1.71
CA GLU A 112 -22.55 -13.10 -2.04
C GLU A 112 -21.63 -12.03 -1.47
N TYR A 113 -21.36 -10.98 -2.27
CA TYR A 113 -20.70 -9.78 -1.79
C TYR A 113 -21.65 -8.93 -0.95
N LYS A 114 -21.19 -8.55 0.24
CA LYS A 114 -21.88 -7.60 1.12
C LYS A 114 -20.98 -6.43 1.40
N GLU A 115 -21.51 -5.22 1.28
CA GLU A 115 -20.82 -4.01 1.70
C GLU A 115 -20.67 -4.00 3.23
N ILE A 116 -19.46 -3.69 3.70
CA ILE A 116 -19.15 -3.56 5.12
C ILE A 116 -19.25 -2.08 5.49
N PRO A 117 -20.03 -1.71 6.53
CA PRO A 117 -20.10 -0.34 7.00
C PRO A 117 -18.73 0.17 7.45
N LEU A 118 -18.40 1.39 7.06
CA LEU A 118 -17.19 2.06 7.54
C LEU A 118 -17.35 2.45 9.01
N LEU A 119 -16.32 2.20 9.81
CA LEU A 119 -16.33 2.46 11.24
C LEU A 119 -15.97 3.91 11.61
N PHE A 120 -15.35 4.65 10.69
CA PHE A 120 -14.84 5.99 10.92
C PHE A 120 -15.43 6.99 9.92
N ASP A 121 -15.60 8.23 10.37
CA ASP A 121 -16.18 9.30 9.56
C ASP A 121 -15.16 10.07 8.71
N TYR A 122 -13.91 9.60 8.64
CA TYR A 122 -12.87 10.18 7.78
C TYR A 122 -13.05 9.76 6.31
N LYS A 123 -14.23 10.08 5.72
CA LYS A 123 -14.64 9.67 4.37
C LYS A 123 -14.27 10.66 3.28
N GLU A 124 -14.06 11.91 3.68
CA GLU A 124 -13.63 12.99 2.80
C GLU A 124 -12.11 13.10 2.77
N ASN A 125 -11.58 14.08 2.05
CA ASN A 125 -10.14 14.30 2.00
C ASN A 125 -9.55 14.54 3.40
N SER A 126 -8.93 13.52 3.97
CA SER A 126 -8.39 13.49 5.33
C SER A 126 -6.86 13.37 5.37
N ARG A 127 -6.16 13.92 4.38
CA ARG A 127 -4.69 13.82 4.28
C ARG A 127 -3.94 14.42 5.47
N GLY A 128 -4.56 15.34 6.22
CA GLY A 128 -4.01 15.88 7.47
C GLY A 128 -4.11 14.95 8.68
N LEU A 129 -4.84 13.83 8.57
CA LEU A 129 -5.10 12.91 9.70
C LEU A 129 -3.81 12.34 10.31
N GLY A 130 -2.83 11.97 9.48
CA GLY A 130 -1.54 11.45 9.96
C GLY A 130 -0.77 12.47 10.80
N LEU A 131 -0.77 13.75 10.40
CA LEU A 131 -0.15 14.82 11.16
C LEU A 131 -0.90 15.09 12.47
N ALA A 132 -2.22 15.06 12.44
CA ALA A 132 -3.05 15.21 13.63
C ALA A 132 -2.83 14.04 14.61
N ASP A 133 -2.76 12.80 14.13
CA ASP A 133 -2.41 11.63 14.96
C ASP A 133 -1.03 11.79 15.62
N MET A 134 -0.05 12.26 14.87
CA MET A 134 1.29 12.53 15.40
C MET A 134 1.27 13.56 16.54
N ALA A 135 0.55 14.67 16.37
CA ALA A 135 0.42 15.72 17.40
C ALA A 135 -0.26 15.19 18.66
N VAL A 136 -1.34 14.41 18.50
CA VAL A 136 -2.05 13.78 19.63
C VAL A 136 -1.16 12.76 20.32
N ALA A 137 -0.44 11.92 19.56
CA ALA A 137 0.47 10.92 20.10
C ALA A 137 1.56 11.55 20.97
N LEU A 138 2.21 12.61 20.48
CA LEU A 138 3.24 13.35 21.23
C LEU A 138 2.68 13.95 22.52
N LYS A 139 1.48 14.54 22.47
CA LYS A 139 0.82 15.12 23.65
C LYS A 139 0.42 14.07 24.68
N ALA A 140 -0.02 12.89 24.22
CA ALA A 140 -0.48 11.79 25.07
C ALA A 140 0.66 10.85 25.53
N GLY A 141 1.87 11.00 25.01
CA GLY A 141 3.00 10.12 25.31
C GLY A 141 2.84 8.67 24.76
N ARG A 142 2.02 8.49 23.72
CA ARG A 142 1.84 7.19 23.06
C ARG A 142 2.65 7.06 21.77
N PRO A 143 2.87 5.83 21.27
CA PRO A 143 3.49 5.62 19.96
C PRO A 143 2.71 6.31 18.81
N ILE A 144 3.45 6.86 17.85
CA ILE A 144 2.91 7.40 16.61
C ILE A 144 2.55 6.22 15.70
N ARG A 145 1.34 6.23 15.09
CA ARG A 145 0.89 5.12 14.23
C ARG A 145 1.71 5.03 12.94
N ALA A 146 1.87 6.15 12.23
CA ALA A 146 2.75 6.23 11.06
C ALA A 146 4.18 6.58 11.49
N ASN A 147 4.85 5.65 12.18
CA ASN A 147 6.17 5.85 12.77
C ASN A 147 7.32 5.58 11.78
N MET A 148 8.54 5.92 12.18
CA MET A 148 9.75 5.74 11.35
C MET A 148 10.04 4.29 11.00
N GLU A 149 9.75 3.33 11.89
CA GLU A 149 9.97 1.91 11.59
C GLU A 149 9.07 1.44 10.45
N GLN A 150 7.79 1.84 10.46
CA GLN A 150 6.87 1.54 9.36
C GLN A 150 7.37 2.16 8.05
N LEU A 151 7.74 3.43 8.06
CA LEU A 151 8.22 4.13 6.86
C LEU A 151 9.48 3.48 6.31
N PHE A 152 10.43 3.13 7.18
CA PHE A 152 11.66 2.47 6.80
C PHE A 152 11.41 1.07 6.26
N HIS A 153 10.54 0.28 6.91
CA HIS A 153 10.17 -1.04 6.44
C HIS A 153 9.48 -1.00 5.06
N VAL A 154 8.53 -0.09 4.86
CA VAL A 154 7.86 0.11 3.57
C VAL A 154 8.86 0.47 2.47
N LEU A 155 9.81 1.37 2.75
CA LEU A 155 10.85 1.74 1.81
C LEU A 155 11.77 0.55 1.49
N ASP A 156 12.18 -0.22 2.49
CA ASP A 156 13.02 -1.41 2.31
C ASP A 156 12.31 -2.47 1.44
N VAL A 157 11.03 -2.73 1.68
CA VAL A 157 10.21 -3.61 0.84
C VAL A 157 10.15 -3.11 -0.60
N MET A 158 9.85 -1.83 -0.83
CA MET A 158 9.76 -1.27 -2.17
C MET A 158 11.09 -1.35 -2.94
N THR A 159 12.20 -1.04 -2.28
CA THR A 159 13.53 -1.13 -2.90
C THR A 159 14.00 -2.57 -3.10
N ALA A 160 13.51 -3.51 -2.28
CA ALA A 160 13.78 -4.93 -2.46
C ALA A 160 13.22 -5.50 -3.77
N PHE A 161 12.17 -4.92 -4.33
CA PHE A 161 11.70 -5.30 -5.67
C PHE A 161 12.76 -5.09 -6.74
N VAL A 162 13.50 -3.99 -6.70
CA VAL A 162 14.60 -3.75 -7.63
C VAL A 162 15.77 -4.68 -7.30
N ARG A 163 16.19 -4.75 -6.02
CA ARG A 163 17.30 -5.62 -5.61
C ARG A 163 17.08 -7.09 -5.96
N SER A 164 15.87 -7.61 -5.76
CA SER A 164 15.52 -8.99 -6.10
C SER A 164 15.61 -9.24 -7.59
N SER A 165 15.11 -8.31 -8.41
CA SER A 165 15.19 -8.40 -9.87
C SER A 165 16.63 -8.36 -10.38
N ASP A 166 17.45 -7.46 -9.86
CA ASP A 166 18.86 -7.31 -10.26
C ASP A 166 19.69 -8.53 -9.90
N LYS A 167 19.46 -9.08 -8.70
CA LYS A 167 20.14 -10.30 -8.21
C LYS A 167 19.55 -11.58 -8.81
N GLN A 168 18.37 -11.51 -9.43
CA GLN A 168 17.58 -12.68 -9.87
C GLN A 168 17.38 -13.71 -8.72
N ALA A 169 17.13 -13.20 -7.52
CA ALA A 169 17.06 -13.99 -6.30
C ALA A 169 16.02 -13.44 -5.33
N ARG A 170 15.57 -14.30 -4.42
CA ARG A 170 14.75 -13.93 -3.28
C ARG A 170 15.54 -13.00 -2.35
N GLU A 171 14.99 -11.82 -2.11
CA GLU A 171 15.60 -10.80 -1.24
C GLU A 171 14.97 -10.85 0.16
N VAL A 172 15.79 -11.03 1.18
CA VAL A 172 15.34 -11.05 2.58
C VAL A 172 15.26 -9.63 3.11
N ILE A 173 14.14 -9.30 3.76
CA ILE A 173 13.90 -7.99 4.38
C ILE A 173 14.37 -8.05 5.83
N THR A 174 15.31 -7.17 6.19
CA THR A 174 15.89 -7.13 7.54
C THR A 174 15.37 -5.96 8.39
N SER A 175 14.71 -4.98 7.77
CA SER A 175 14.14 -3.84 8.50
C SER A 175 13.11 -4.32 9.53
N PRO A 176 13.16 -3.79 10.78
CA PRO A 176 12.15 -4.09 11.78
C PRO A 176 10.81 -3.47 11.40
N TYR A 177 9.73 -4.10 11.84
CA TYR A 177 8.40 -3.53 11.81
C TYR A 177 7.49 -4.24 12.79
N GLU A 178 6.85 -3.46 13.63
CA GLU A 178 5.76 -3.88 14.49
C GLU A 178 4.50 -3.06 14.18
N ARG A 179 3.38 -3.78 13.93
CA ARG A 179 2.12 -3.12 13.59
C ARG A 179 1.59 -2.35 14.79
N GLN A 180 1.38 -1.07 14.62
CA GLN A 180 0.80 -0.21 15.65
C GLN A 180 -0.69 -0.50 15.84
N ALA A 181 -1.18 -0.21 17.05
CA ALA A 181 -2.60 -0.33 17.34
C ALA A 181 -3.44 0.55 16.40
N PRO A 182 -4.57 0.06 15.89
CA PRO A 182 -5.48 0.87 15.09
C PRO A 182 -6.06 2.03 15.92
N MET A 183 -6.70 2.97 15.23
CA MET A 183 -7.50 3.99 15.89
C MET A 183 -8.64 3.34 16.68
N ASP A 184 -9.07 3.95 17.78
CA ASP A 184 -10.19 3.47 18.60
C ASP A 184 -11.50 3.50 17.79
N LYS A 185 -12.32 2.45 17.92
CA LYS A 185 -13.59 2.28 17.18
C LYS A 185 -14.65 3.33 17.52
N ALA A 186 -14.52 4.02 18.64
CA ALA A 186 -15.50 5.00 19.12
C ALA A 186 -15.28 6.42 18.58
N GLN A 187 -14.56 6.58 17.47
CA GLN A 187 -14.11 7.89 17.04
C GLN A 187 -15.16 8.68 16.26
N VAL A 188 -15.36 9.90 16.70
CA VAL A 188 -16.13 10.93 16.01
C VAL A 188 -15.16 11.78 15.19
N LEU A 189 -15.62 12.35 14.08
CA LEU A 189 -14.83 13.24 13.24
C LEU A 189 -14.18 14.35 14.11
N GLY A 190 -12.86 14.50 13.96
CA GLY A 190 -12.06 15.46 14.74
C GLY A 190 -11.52 14.96 16.09
N ILE A 191 -11.88 13.75 16.52
CA ILE A 191 -11.35 13.11 17.72
C ILE A 191 -10.53 11.90 17.30
N ILE A 192 -9.23 11.89 17.57
CA ILE A 192 -8.30 10.84 17.15
C ILE A 192 -8.15 9.75 18.23
N ASP A 193 -8.12 10.15 19.50
CA ASP A 193 -8.13 9.26 20.66
C ASP A 193 -8.97 9.89 21.77
N ARG A 194 -9.57 9.08 22.62
CA ARG A 194 -10.25 9.53 23.85
C ARG A 194 -9.36 9.34 25.06
#